data_4d8b6ddbb454ca2bed2eac2d31195c0a
#
_entry.id   4d8b6ddbb454ca2bed2eac2d31195c0a
#
_cell.length_a   1.000
_cell.length_b   1.000
_cell.length_c   1.000
_cell.angle_alpha   90.00
_cell.angle_beta   90.00
_cell.angle_gamma   90.00
#
_symmetry.space_group_name_H-M   'P 1'
#
loop_
_entity.id
_entity.type
_entity.pdbx_description
1 polymer ?
#
loop_
_entity_poly.entity_id
_entity_poly.type
_entity_poly.pdbx_seq_one_letter_code
_entity_poly.pdbx_strand_id
1 'polypeptide(L)'
;MIVFVFLFIVINLLLSYLLVKANGPSEVMWKDFRKTEKIDTVYLGSSFSQMTFNPYIIDEATGWSSFNMGTPGQPLDQTKEALTAAIQEKKIKRAVLVFGIPSLELIQNANARATFSRARKYGCSPLEKLRLDWRFVTDSENFNAEASLTYFFPWTYNSVDWKRKTISENLKIKRESKDANASSKKVAGYMEYVGKGYAYAGGVFDYNTAAVNNTKKAYSGKSSDKAYEELEEMCKLCQENGVDFMVVNTPKAPYDIAAYGAEKYFAINQKISGICSKYGADYYDFNLVKPELFSICPEYLSNFEHLNKTGSEVFARLFRNLY
;
A
#
# COMPACT_ATOMS: atom_id res chain seq x y z
N MET A 1 -30.59 23.02 -17.80
CA MET A 1 -30.04 21.80 -17.24
C MET A 1 -28.67 21.43 -17.83
N ILE A 2 -28.51 21.24 -19.14
CA ILE A 2 -27.24 20.83 -19.79
C ILE A 2 -26.09 21.81 -19.50
N VAL A 3 -26.32 23.12 -19.67
CA VAL A 3 -25.31 24.15 -19.35
C VAL A 3 -24.87 24.12 -17.88
N PHE A 4 -25.78 23.92 -16.97
CA PHE A 4 -25.46 23.79 -15.54
C PHE A 4 -24.56 22.58 -15.26
N VAL A 5 -24.93 21.41 -15.78
CA VAL A 5 -24.13 20.18 -15.64
C VAL A 5 -22.73 20.37 -16.25
N PHE A 6 -22.64 20.96 -17.43
CA PHE A 6 -21.37 21.26 -18.08
C PHE A 6 -20.50 22.19 -17.23
N LEU A 7 -21.04 23.31 -16.76
CA LEU A 7 -20.31 24.24 -15.88
C LEU A 7 -19.86 23.56 -14.58
N PHE A 8 -20.72 22.75 -13.98
CA PHE A 8 -20.39 22.00 -12.76
C PHE A 8 -19.20 21.05 -13.00
N ILE A 9 -19.19 20.31 -14.11
CA ILE A 9 -18.08 19.42 -14.48
C ILE A 9 -16.79 20.25 -14.69
N VAL A 10 -16.87 21.32 -15.43
CA VAL A 10 -15.70 22.20 -15.70
C VAL A 10 -15.12 22.77 -14.41
N ILE A 11 -15.97 23.26 -13.51
CA ILE A 11 -15.54 23.78 -12.21
C ILE A 11 -14.89 22.67 -11.37
N ASN A 12 -15.50 21.49 -11.29
CA ASN A 12 -14.93 20.35 -10.57
C ASN A 12 -13.55 19.95 -11.11
N LEU A 13 -13.39 19.89 -12.41
CA LEU A 13 -12.10 19.58 -13.04
C LEU A 13 -11.07 20.67 -12.75
N LEU A 14 -11.45 21.94 -12.83
CA LEU A 14 -10.57 23.07 -12.53
C LEU A 14 -10.12 23.06 -11.07
N LEU A 15 -11.04 22.90 -10.12
CA LEU A 15 -10.74 22.81 -8.71
C LEU A 15 -9.84 21.60 -8.41
N SER A 16 -10.15 20.46 -9.00
CA SER A 16 -9.30 19.26 -8.87
C SER A 16 -7.89 19.51 -9.42
N TYR A 17 -7.77 20.17 -10.56
CA TYR A 17 -6.47 20.51 -11.14
C TYR A 17 -5.66 21.47 -10.27
N LEU A 18 -6.29 22.48 -9.69
CA LEU A 18 -5.60 23.48 -8.86
C LEU A 18 -5.26 22.95 -7.46
N LEU A 19 -6.15 22.20 -6.85
CA LEU A 19 -6.14 21.92 -5.41
C LEU A 19 -5.71 20.50 -5.04
N VAL A 20 -5.88 19.51 -5.91
CA VAL A 20 -5.40 18.16 -5.65
C VAL A 20 -3.90 18.08 -5.86
N LYS A 21 -3.19 17.65 -4.82
CA LYS A 21 -1.73 17.46 -4.89
C LYS A 21 -1.37 16.41 -5.95
N ALA A 22 -0.36 16.72 -6.74
CA ALA A 22 0.19 15.76 -7.69
C ALA A 22 1.13 14.76 -6.99
N ASN A 23 1.40 13.65 -7.64
CA ASN A 23 2.32 12.61 -7.18
C ASN A 23 1.94 12.00 -5.83
N GLY A 24 0.65 11.80 -5.57
CA GLY A 24 0.21 10.98 -4.45
C GLY A 24 0.75 9.54 -4.59
N PRO A 25 0.98 8.83 -3.46
CA PRO A 25 1.58 7.49 -3.48
C PRO A 25 0.90 6.52 -4.46
N SER A 26 -0.43 6.42 -4.40
CA SER A 26 -1.19 5.54 -5.31
C SER A 26 -1.11 6.00 -6.78
N GLU A 27 -1.08 7.31 -7.03
CA GLU A 27 -0.95 7.84 -8.39
C GLU A 27 0.41 7.48 -9.01
N VAL A 28 1.50 7.68 -8.25
CA VAL A 28 2.85 7.36 -8.69
C VAL A 28 3.00 5.86 -8.91
N MET A 29 2.52 5.06 -7.97
CA MET A 29 2.55 3.60 -8.06
C MET A 29 1.84 3.10 -9.32
N TRP A 30 0.60 3.54 -9.60
CA TRP A 30 -0.13 3.08 -10.78
C TRP A 30 0.49 3.58 -12.09
N LYS A 31 1.04 4.81 -12.11
CA LYS A 31 1.79 5.32 -13.27
C LYS A 31 3.00 4.47 -13.61
N ASP A 32 3.79 4.09 -12.61
CA ASP A 32 4.98 3.26 -12.78
C ASP A 32 4.61 1.83 -13.14
N PHE A 33 3.60 1.25 -12.49
CA PHE A 33 3.10 -0.08 -12.81
C PHE A 33 2.71 -0.20 -14.29
N ARG A 34 2.01 0.80 -14.83
CA ARG A 34 1.61 0.81 -16.25
C ARG A 34 2.81 0.90 -17.20
N LYS A 35 3.86 1.64 -16.83
CA LYS A 35 5.07 1.82 -17.63
C LYS A 35 6.02 0.63 -17.55
N THR A 36 5.96 -0.16 -16.49
CA THR A 36 6.84 -1.32 -16.31
C THR A 36 6.37 -2.46 -17.22
N GLU A 37 7.18 -2.84 -18.19
CA GLU A 37 6.81 -3.83 -19.21
C GLU A 37 6.69 -5.23 -18.61
N LYS A 38 7.71 -5.67 -17.88
CA LYS A 38 7.77 -7.00 -17.29
C LYS A 38 7.75 -6.92 -15.78
N ILE A 39 6.88 -7.71 -15.16
CA ILE A 39 6.81 -7.90 -13.71
C ILE A 39 6.62 -9.40 -13.46
N ASP A 40 7.59 -10.04 -12.83
CA ASP A 40 7.52 -11.45 -12.41
C ASP A 40 6.90 -11.57 -11.01
N THR A 41 7.22 -10.62 -10.10
CA THR A 41 6.74 -10.61 -8.71
C THR A 41 6.12 -9.28 -8.34
N VAL A 42 5.02 -9.32 -7.57
CA VAL A 42 4.46 -8.12 -6.93
C VAL A 42 4.51 -8.23 -5.41
N TYR A 43 4.85 -7.11 -4.76
CA TYR A 43 4.70 -6.93 -3.31
C TYR A 43 3.43 -6.13 -3.06
N LEU A 44 2.57 -6.65 -2.19
CA LEU A 44 1.21 -6.18 -1.95
C LEU A 44 1.02 -5.81 -0.48
N GLY A 45 0.11 -4.89 -0.23
CA GLY A 45 -0.25 -4.44 1.12
C GLY A 45 -0.35 -2.93 1.21
N SER A 46 -0.18 -2.40 2.41
CA SER A 46 -0.21 -0.97 2.68
C SER A 46 1.21 -0.34 2.65
N SER A 47 1.41 0.73 3.41
CA SER A 47 2.74 1.30 3.65
C SER A 47 3.76 0.29 4.19
N PHE A 48 3.30 -0.75 4.87
CA PHE A 48 4.15 -1.85 5.34
C PHE A 48 4.84 -2.59 4.19
N SER A 49 4.15 -2.81 3.07
CA SER A 49 4.78 -3.34 1.87
C SER A 49 5.66 -2.30 1.21
N GLN A 50 5.12 -1.08 0.99
CA GLN A 50 5.79 -0.02 0.25
C GLN A 50 7.16 0.33 0.82
N MET A 51 7.29 0.34 2.15
CA MET A 51 8.51 0.75 2.85
C MET A 51 9.44 -0.41 3.20
N THR A 52 9.00 -1.66 3.03
CA THR A 52 9.78 -2.83 3.42
C THR A 52 10.47 -3.50 2.24
N PHE A 53 9.76 -3.75 1.15
CA PHE A 53 10.31 -4.47 0.01
C PHE A 53 10.96 -3.52 -0.98
N ASN A 54 12.30 -3.58 -1.05
CA ASN A 54 13.10 -2.87 -2.05
C ASN A 54 13.32 -3.75 -3.29
N PRO A 55 12.58 -3.51 -4.39
CA PRO A 55 12.68 -4.34 -5.59
C PRO A 55 14.09 -4.35 -6.20
N TYR A 56 14.82 -3.27 -6.09
CA TYR A 56 16.15 -3.19 -6.71
C TYR A 56 17.15 -4.18 -6.11
N ILE A 57 17.16 -4.32 -4.77
CA ILE A 57 18.06 -5.26 -4.08
C ILE A 57 17.64 -6.71 -4.31
N ILE A 58 16.33 -6.97 -4.34
CA ILE A 58 15.81 -8.32 -4.52
C ILE A 58 16.02 -8.77 -5.97
N ASP A 59 15.73 -7.92 -6.94
CA ASP A 59 15.87 -8.22 -8.37
C ASP A 59 17.33 -8.48 -8.75
N GLU A 60 18.28 -7.69 -8.21
CA GLU A 60 19.72 -7.87 -8.44
C GLU A 60 20.19 -9.28 -8.05
N ALA A 61 19.65 -9.82 -6.96
CA ALA A 61 20.05 -11.12 -6.45
C ALA A 61 19.31 -12.29 -7.08
N THR A 62 18.05 -12.11 -7.47
CA THR A 62 17.18 -13.19 -7.95
C THR A 62 17.10 -13.27 -9.46
N GLY A 63 17.47 -12.21 -10.16
CA GLY A 63 17.28 -12.07 -11.62
C GLY A 63 15.83 -11.90 -12.05
N TRP A 64 14.90 -11.75 -11.08
CA TRP A 64 13.48 -11.50 -11.35
C TRP A 64 13.22 -10.00 -11.49
N SER A 65 12.11 -9.64 -12.11
CA SER A 65 11.62 -8.26 -12.14
C SER A 65 10.47 -8.13 -11.16
N SER A 66 10.63 -7.35 -10.12
CA SER A 66 9.59 -7.15 -9.11
C SER A 66 9.06 -5.72 -9.06
N PHE A 67 7.86 -5.57 -8.52
CA PHE A 67 7.19 -4.29 -8.38
C PHE A 67 6.40 -4.23 -7.07
N ASN A 68 6.48 -3.11 -6.37
CA ASN A 68 5.76 -2.89 -5.12
C ASN A 68 4.45 -2.14 -5.38
N MET A 69 3.31 -2.76 -5.06
CA MET A 69 1.97 -2.19 -5.24
C MET A 69 1.35 -1.72 -3.92
N GLY A 70 2.13 -1.67 -2.84
CA GLY A 70 1.70 -1.11 -1.58
C GLY A 70 1.62 0.40 -1.60
N THR A 71 0.63 0.96 -0.91
CA THR A 71 0.49 2.41 -0.71
C THR A 71 -0.04 2.73 0.70
N PRO A 72 0.24 3.93 1.27
CA PRO A 72 -0.16 4.24 2.63
C PRO A 72 -1.65 4.09 2.88
N GLY A 73 -2.00 3.35 3.92
CA GLY A 73 -3.39 3.14 4.32
C GLY A 73 -4.23 2.34 3.32
N GLN A 74 -3.61 1.61 2.41
CA GLN A 74 -4.31 0.80 1.41
C GLN A 74 -5.09 -0.33 2.08
N PRO A 75 -6.42 -0.39 1.91
CA PRO A 75 -7.24 -1.47 2.45
C PRO A 75 -7.02 -2.80 1.71
N LEU A 76 -7.45 -3.90 2.30
CA LEU A 76 -7.24 -5.25 1.72
C LEU A 76 -8.00 -5.48 0.42
N ASP A 77 -9.22 -4.97 0.29
CA ASP A 77 -9.98 -5.06 -0.96
C ASP A 77 -9.30 -4.32 -2.12
N GLN A 78 -8.66 -3.17 -1.84
CA GLN A 78 -7.85 -2.46 -2.82
C GLN A 78 -6.53 -3.20 -3.11
N THR A 79 -5.99 -3.90 -2.12
CA THR A 79 -4.84 -4.79 -2.28
C THR A 79 -5.19 -5.99 -3.19
N LYS A 80 -6.38 -6.58 -3.01
CA LYS A 80 -6.92 -7.62 -3.89
C LYS A 80 -7.15 -7.10 -5.31
N GLU A 81 -7.61 -5.85 -5.47
CA GLU A 81 -7.74 -5.22 -6.78
C GLU A 81 -6.37 -5.04 -7.45
N ALA A 82 -5.33 -4.65 -6.71
CA ALA A 82 -3.97 -4.55 -7.21
C ALA A 82 -3.43 -5.92 -7.66
N LEU A 83 -3.63 -6.97 -6.86
CA LEU A 83 -3.28 -8.34 -7.21
C LEU A 83 -3.99 -8.80 -8.49
N THR A 84 -5.29 -8.57 -8.58
CA THR A 84 -6.08 -8.91 -9.77
C THR A 84 -5.53 -8.23 -11.02
N ALA A 85 -5.20 -6.93 -10.92
CA ALA A 85 -4.60 -6.21 -12.02
C ALA A 85 -3.23 -6.77 -12.41
N ALA A 86 -2.39 -7.12 -11.45
CA ALA A 86 -1.08 -7.68 -11.69
C ALA A 86 -1.17 -9.04 -12.42
N ILE A 87 -2.07 -9.91 -12.00
CA ILE A 87 -2.33 -11.19 -12.64
C ILE A 87 -2.80 -10.99 -14.09
N GLN A 88 -3.80 -10.15 -14.30
CA GLN A 88 -4.43 -9.97 -15.61
C GLN A 88 -3.55 -9.21 -16.61
N GLU A 89 -2.85 -8.16 -16.15
CA GLU A 89 -2.15 -7.23 -17.03
C GLU A 89 -0.66 -7.58 -17.21
N LYS A 90 -0.03 -8.18 -16.20
CA LYS A 90 1.41 -8.48 -16.21
C LYS A 90 1.74 -9.97 -16.20
N LYS A 91 0.74 -10.85 -15.96
CA LYS A 91 0.94 -12.31 -15.90
C LYS A 91 2.06 -12.69 -14.93
N ILE A 92 1.98 -12.15 -13.72
CA ILE A 92 2.97 -12.37 -12.67
C ILE A 92 3.09 -13.86 -12.33
N LYS A 93 4.26 -14.26 -11.80
CA LYS A 93 4.53 -15.62 -11.35
C LYS A 93 4.40 -15.76 -9.83
N ARG A 94 4.69 -14.68 -9.10
CA ARG A 94 4.67 -14.65 -7.63
C ARG A 94 3.99 -13.39 -7.11
N ALA A 95 3.27 -13.54 -6.02
CA ALA A 95 2.75 -12.42 -5.24
C ALA A 95 3.13 -12.58 -3.77
N VAL A 96 3.58 -11.49 -3.14
CA VAL A 96 3.96 -11.43 -1.73
C VAL A 96 3.05 -10.43 -1.04
N LEU A 97 2.20 -10.88 -0.14
CA LEU A 97 1.29 -10.04 0.62
C LEU A 97 1.85 -9.74 2.00
N VAL A 98 1.95 -8.47 2.37
CA VAL A 98 2.16 -8.08 3.77
C VAL A 98 0.84 -8.16 4.50
N PHE A 99 0.77 -9.11 5.44
CA PHE A 99 -0.42 -9.32 6.25
C PHE A 99 -0.03 -9.68 7.69
N GLY A 100 -0.58 -8.97 8.62
CA GLY A 100 -0.33 -9.15 10.05
C GLY A 100 -1.39 -8.42 10.87
N ILE A 101 -1.14 -8.21 12.14
CA ILE A 101 -2.09 -7.59 13.08
C ILE A 101 -2.64 -6.25 12.57
N PRO A 102 -1.83 -5.31 12.02
CA PRO A 102 -2.37 -4.07 11.48
C PRO A 102 -3.37 -4.29 10.33
N SER A 103 -3.22 -5.35 9.56
CA SER A 103 -4.16 -5.70 8.49
C SER A 103 -5.51 -6.19 9.03
N LEU A 104 -5.51 -6.83 10.20
CA LEU A 104 -6.73 -7.30 10.87
C LEU A 104 -7.52 -6.18 11.53
N GLU A 105 -6.84 -5.12 11.95
CA GLU A 105 -7.44 -3.98 12.62
C GLU A 105 -7.79 -2.85 11.66
N LEU A 106 -7.78 -3.12 10.36
CA LEU A 106 -7.99 -2.11 9.33
C LEU A 106 -9.19 -1.23 9.64
N ILE A 107 -8.85 -0.02 10.07
CA ILE A 107 -9.75 1.11 9.98
C ILE A 107 -9.92 1.33 8.48
N GLN A 108 -11.12 1.15 7.97
CA GLN A 108 -11.42 1.44 6.57
C GLN A 108 -11.15 2.93 6.32
N ASN A 109 -10.00 3.21 5.70
CA ASN A 109 -9.68 4.58 5.33
C ASN A 109 -10.38 4.90 4.02
N ALA A 110 -11.61 5.44 4.13
CA ALA A 110 -12.44 5.81 2.99
C ALA A 110 -11.72 6.69 1.97
N ASN A 111 -10.85 7.58 2.45
CA ASN A 111 -10.07 8.47 1.59
C ASN A 111 -8.93 7.76 0.87
N ALA A 112 -8.23 6.85 1.54
CA ALA A 112 -7.21 6.02 0.91
C ALA A 112 -7.84 5.14 -0.17
N ARG A 113 -8.99 4.52 0.13
CA ARG A 113 -9.79 3.75 -0.81
C ARG A 113 -10.17 4.56 -2.05
N ALA A 114 -10.82 5.71 -1.87
CA ALA A 114 -11.25 6.57 -2.98
C ALA A 114 -10.06 7.09 -3.81
N THR A 115 -8.96 7.43 -3.15
CA THR A 115 -7.73 7.90 -3.81
C THR A 115 -7.07 6.80 -4.63
N PHE A 116 -6.98 5.59 -4.09
CA PHE A 116 -6.44 4.42 -4.78
C PHE A 116 -7.28 4.08 -6.01
N SER A 117 -8.61 3.94 -5.85
CA SER A 117 -9.53 3.62 -6.95
C SER A 117 -9.52 4.66 -8.06
N ARG A 118 -9.38 5.95 -7.70
CA ARG A 118 -9.23 7.01 -8.69
C ARG A 118 -7.90 6.91 -9.43
N ALA A 119 -6.81 6.65 -8.71
CA ALA A 119 -5.48 6.50 -9.29
C ALA A 119 -5.38 5.27 -10.21
N ARG A 120 -6.11 4.19 -9.89
CA ARG A 120 -6.21 2.97 -10.69
C ARG A 120 -6.65 3.25 -12.14
N LYS A 121 -7.42 4.32 -12.37
CA LYS A 121 -7.88 4.71 -13.70
C LYS A 121 -6.78 5.28 -14.60
N TYR A 122 -5.60 5.56 -14.06
CA TYR A 122 -4.51 6.11 -14.85
C TYR A 122 -4.10 5.13 -15.97
N GLY A 123 -3.99 5.61 -17.18
CA GLY A 123 -3.63 4.82 -18.35
C GLY A 123 -4.71 3.85 -18.86
N CYS A 124 -5.85 3.75 -18.20
CA CYS A 124 -6.97 2.92 -18.64
C CYS A 124 -7.71 3.55 -19.84
N SER A 125 -8.28 2.70 -20.70
CA SER A 125 -9.18 3.12 -21.75
C SER A 125 -10.46 3.77 -21.19
N PRO A 126 -11.21 4.56 -21.98
CA PRO A 126 -12.46 5.15 -21.52
C PRO A 126 -13.48 4.13 -20.99
N LEU A 127 -13.57 2.97 -21.63
CA LEU A 127 -14.48 1.89 -21.22
C LEU A 127 -14.05 1.28 -19.88
N GLU A 128 -12.76 1.06 -19.67
CA GLU A 128 -12.23 0.57 -18.39
C GLU A 128 -12.45 1.58 -17.28
N LYS A 129 -12.22 2.87 -17.53
CA LYS A 129 -12.52 3.92 -16.54
C LYS A 129 -13.98 3.90 -16.12
N LEU A 130 -14.90 3.76 -17.07
CA LEU A 130 -16.33 3.66 -16.78
C LEU A 130 -16.66 2.39 -15.97
N ARG A 131 -16.03 1.25 -16.27
CA ARG A 131 -16.18 0.02 -15.48
C ARG A 131 -15.67 0.19 -14.04
N LEU A 132 -14.53 0.85 -13.87
CA LEU A 132 -13.97 1.14 -12.55
C LEU A 132 -14.85 2.12 -11.76
N ASP A 133 -15.40 3.14 -12.43
CA ASP A 133 -16.37 4.06 -11.81
C ASP A 133 -17.64 3.31 -11.38
N TRP A 134 -18.15 2.43 -12.24
CA TRP A 134 -19.31 1.60 -11.91
C TRP A 134 -19.04 0.68 -10.70
N ARG A 135 -17.91 -0.01 -10.69
CA ARG A 135 -17.51 -0.84 -9.54
C ARG A 135 -17.43 -0.03 -8.26
N PHE A 136 -16.83 1.17 -8.32
CA PHE A 136 -16.73 2.03 -7.15
C PHE A 136 -18.09 2.41 -6.58
N VAL A 137 -19.05 2.79 -7.42
CA VAL A 137 -20.39 3.22 -6.97
C VAL A 137 -21.32 2.07 -6.58
N THR A 138 -21.03 0.85 -7.02
CA THR A 138 -21.81 -0.34 -6.67
C THR A 138 -21.26 -1.12 -5.47
N ASP A 139 -20.06 -0.79 -5.03
CA ASP A 139 -19.47 -1.40 -3.84
C ASP A 139 -20.04 -0.73 -2.58
N SER A 140 -20.70 -1.53 -1.74
CA SER A 140 -21.33 -1.06 -0.49
C SER A 140 -20.34 -0.41 0.49
N GLU A 141 -19.08 -0.79 0.46
CA GLU A 141 -18.02 -0.19 1.28
C GLU A 141 -17.77 1.29 0.94
N ASN A 142 -18.18 1.72 -0.25
CA ASN A 142 -18.06 3.09 -0.71
C ASN A 142 -19.32 3.92 -0.48
N PHE A 143 -20.39 3.32 0.10
CA PHE A 143 -21.65 4.02 0.41
C PHE A 143 -21.51 4.91 1.64
N ASN A 144 -20.51 5.76 1.65
CA ASN A 144 -20.34 6.78 2.64
C ASN A 144 -19.97 8.11 1.98
N ALA A 145 -20.36 9.21 2.64
CA ALA A 145 -20.15 10.54 2.08
C ALA A 145 -18.67 10.87 1.88
N GLU A 146 -17.80 10.40 2.77
CA GLU A 146 -16.36 10.66 2.72
C GLU A 146 -15.72 10.01 1.48
N ALA A 147 -15.97 8.72 1.23
CA ALA A 147 -15.46 8.01 0.07
C ALA A 147 -15.99 8.62 -1.25
N SER A 148 -17.29 8.88 -1.32
CA SER A 148 -17.93 9.45 -2.50
C SER A 148 -17.42 10.86 -2.81
N LEU A 149 -17.31 11.73 -1.81
CA LEU A 149 -16.77 13.07 -2.00
C LEU A 149 -15.30 13.02 -2.43
N THR A 150 -14.48 12.22 -1.79
CA THR A 150 -13.07 12.08 -2.19
C THR A 150 -12.90 11.52 -3.59
N TYR A 151 -13.77 10.62 -4.01
CA TYR A 151 -13.71 10.03 -5.34
C TYR A 151 -14.12 10.99 -6.43
N PHE A 152 -15.30 11.61 -6.31
CA PHE A 152 -15.86 12.49 -7.34
C PHE A 152 -15.41 13.94 -7.26
N PHE A 153 -15.10 14.40 -6.03
CA PHE A 153 -14.68 15.78 -5.73
C PHE A 153 -13.39 15.78 -4.89
N PRO A 154 -12.29 15.27 -5.44
CA PRO A 154 -11.06 15.03 -4.67
C PRO A 154 -10.45 16.28 -4.04
N TRP A 155 -10.81 17.45 -4.53
CA TRP A 155 -10.40 18.72 -3.95
C TRP A 155 -11.08 19.02 -2.59
N THR A 156 -12.19 18.36 -2.26
CA THR A 156 -12.90 18.57 -0.99
C THR A 156 -12.16 17.95 0.20
N TYR A 157 -11.48 16.84 -0.02
CA TYR A 157 -10.79 16.10 1.04
C TYR A 157 -9.32 16.51 1.23
N ASN A 158 -8.62 16.84 0.15
CA ASN A 158 -7.17 17.07 0.23
C ASN A 158 -6.80 18.38 0.94
N SER A 159 -7.35 18.61 2.14
CA SER A 159 -7.05 19.74 3.04
C SER A 159 -6.79 20.98 2.21
N VAL A 160 -7.86 21.48 1.58
CA VAL A 160 -7.73 22.50 0.59
C VAL A 160 -7.15 23.74 1.24
N ASP A 161 -5.85 23.81 1.21
CA ASP A 161 -5.15 25.04 1.53
C ASP A 161 -5.27 25.95 0.32
N TRP A 162 -6.29 26.80 0.33
CA TRP A 162 -6.57 27.80 -0.70
C TRP A 162 -5.49 28.88 -0.78
N LYS A 163 -4.37 28.73 -0.06
CA LYS A 163 -3.26 29.67 -0.11
C LYS A 163 -2.64 29.67 -1.51
N ARG A 164 -2.42 30.86 -2.03
CA ARG A 164 -1.76 31.07 -3.33
C ARG A 164 -0.44 30.29 -3.44
N LYS A 165 0.32 30.19 -2.34
CA LYS A 165 1.58 29.42 -2.30
C LYS A 165 1.35 27.94 -2.58
N THR A 166 0.38 27.29 -1.93
CA THR A 166 0.07 25.88 -2.10
C THR A 166 -0.38 25.56 -3.51
N ILE A 167 -1.25 26.42 -4.09
CA ILE A 167 -1.69 26.28 -5.49
C ILE A 167 -0.50 26.41 -6.45
N SER A 168 0.37 27.41 -6.24
CA SER A 168 1.56 27.62 -7.08
C SER A 168 2.53 26.44 -7.02
N GLU A 169 2.80 25.91 -5.84
CA GLU A 169 3.65 24.71 -5.64
C GLU A 169 3.05 23.49 -6.32
N ASN A 170 1.74 23.26 -6.16
CA ASN A 170 1.05 22.15 -6.80
C ASN A 170 1.10 22.23 -8.33
N LEU A 171 0.89 23.41 -8.89
CA LEU A 171 1.00 23.66 -10.34
C LEU A 171 2.44 23.47 -10.83
N LYS A 172 3.44 23.88 -10.05
CA LYS A 172 4.85 23.68 -10.36
C LYS A 172 5.16 22.18 -10.42
N ILE A 173 4.79 21.40 -9.41
CA ILE A 173 4.97 19.95 -9.38
C ILE A 173 4.30 19.27 -10.59
N LYS A 174 3.08 19.70 -10.95
CA LYS A 174 2.36 19.15 -12.12
C LYS A 174 3.06 19.44 -13.46
N ARG A 175 3.68 20.60 -13.62
CA ARG A 175 4.47 20.91 -14.80
C ARG A 175 5.74 20.07 -14.87
N GLU A 176 6.49 20.02 -13.78
CA GLU A 176 7.72 19.25 -13.67
C GLU A 176 7.48 17.74 -13.82
N SER A 177 6.33 17.22 -13.35
CA SER A 177 6.00 15.81 -13.48
C SER A 177 5.62 15.35 -14.88
N LYS A 178 5.38 16.27 -15.83
CA LYS A 178 5.17 15.91 -17.23
C LYS A 178 6.46 15.47 -17.91
N ASP A 179 7.58 16.04 -17.51
CA ASP A 179 8.89 15.86 -18.18
C ASP A 179 9.85 14.95 -17.37
N ALA A 180 9.54 14.65 -16.13
CA ALA A 180 10.45 13.92 -15.28
C ALA A 180 10.13 12.42 -15.27
N ASN A 181 11.14 11.61 -15.63
CA ASN A 181 11.26 10.25 -15.12
C ASN A 181 11.07 10.30 -13.60
N ALA A 182 10.07 9.60 -13.09
CA ALA A 182 9.53 9.79 -11.74
C ALA A 182 10.44 9.33 -10.59
N SER A 183 11.73 9.21 -10.81
CA SER A 183 12.71 8.87 -9.77
C SER A 183 12.94 10.07 -8.83
N SER A 184 12.99 9.82 -7.54
CA SER A 184 13.36 10.74 -6.45
C SER A 184 12.36 11.85 -6.10
N LYS A 185 11.06 11.54 -5.95
CA LYS A 185 10.08 12.53 -5.52
C LYS A 185 9.49 12.20 -4.15
N LYS A 186 9.37 13.23 -3.30
CA LYS A 186 8.67 13.08 -2.03
C LYS A 186 7.20 12.75 -2.27
N VAL A 187 6.77 11.57 -1.84
CA VAL A 187 5.38 11.15 -1.82
C VAL A 187 4.86 11.20 -0.39
N ALA A 188 3.59 11.56 -0.20
CA ALA A 188 2.98 11.78 1.12
C ALA A 188 3.75 12.79 2.01
N GLY A 189 4.64 13.60 1.46
CA GLY A 189 5.37 14.65 2.16
C GLY A 189 6.57 14.19 3.01
N TYR A 190 6.64 12.92 3.41
CA TYR A 190 7.68 12.38 4.28
C TYR A 190 8.43 11.17 3.70
N MET A 191 7.90 10.54 2.66
CA MET A 191 8.55 9.41 1.98
C MET A 191 9.26 9.86 0.72
N GLU A 192 10.38 9.23 0.43
CA GLU A 192 11.11 9.39 -0.83
C GLU A 192 10.79 8.20 -1.74
N TYR A 193 10.23 8.49 -2.89
CA TYR A 193 9.90 7.50 -3.90
C TYR A 193 11.14 7.21 -4.76
N VAL A 194 11.51 5.94 -4.86
CA VAL A 194 12.71 5.51 -5.58
C VAL A 194 12.38 5.00 -6.99
N GLY A 195 11.21 4.37 -7.14
CA GLY A 195 10.76 3.70 -8.36
C GLY A 195 10.26 2.29 -8.09
N LYS A 196 9.71 1.64 -9.10
CA LYS A 196 9.09 0.29 -8.98
C LYS A 196 8.13 0.18 -7.80
N GLY A 197 7.41 1.26 -7.47
CA GLY A 197 6.47 1.32 -6.34
C GLY A 197 7.11 1.45 -4.95
N TYR A 198 8.41 1.33 -4.83
CA TYR A 198 9.13 1.42 -3.55
C TYR A 198 9.33 2.86 -3.11
N ALA A 199 9.05 3.12 -1.84
CA ALA A 199 9.35 4.37 -1.16
C ALA A 199 9.86 4.10 0.25
N TYR A 200 10.67 4.97 0.80
CA TYR A 200 11.15 4.87 2.17
C TYR A 200 10.96 6.19 2.94
N ALA A 201 10.84 6.09 4.26
CA ALA A 201 10.99 7.24 5.15
C ALA A 201 12.38 7.25 5.77
N GLY A 202 12.91 8.43 6.01
CA GLY A 202 14.13 8.62 6.77
C GLY A 202 13.90 8.59 8.28
N GLY A 203 14.98 8.80 9.04
CA GLY A 203 14.94 8.88 10.49
C GLY A 203 15.28 7.57 11.18
N VAL A 204 15.40 7.66 12.50
CA VAL A 204 15.66 6.56 13.42
C VAL A 204 14.61 6.64 14.54
N PHE A 205 13.99 5.52 14.85
CA PHE A 205 12.97 5.45 15.87
C PHE A 205 13.57 5.15 17.23
N ASP A 206 13.46 6.09 18.15
CA ASP A 206 13.91 5.91 19.53
C ASP A 206 12.89 5.09 20.33
N TYR A 207 13.37 3.96 20.91
CA TYR A 207 12.59 3.09 21.80
C TYR A 207 12.46 3.70 23.18
N ASN A 208 11.48 4.59 23.37
CA ASN A 208 11.19 5.14 24.68
C ASN A 208 9.84 4.66 25.24
N THR A 209 9.63 4.84 26.53
CA THR A 209 8.41 4.42 27.23
C THR A 209 7.15 5.06 26.64
N ALA A 210 7.23 6.31 26.15
CA ALA A 210 6.10 7.00 25.56
C ALA A 210 5.70 6.35 24.22
N ALA A 211 6.68 5.94 23.40
CA ALA A 211 6.43 5.23 22.16
C ALA A 211 5.76 3.86 22.43
N VAL A 212 6.21 3.10 23.42
CA VAL A 212 5.57 1.85 23.82
C VAL A 212 4.12 2.04 24.25
N ASN A 213 3.85 3.05 25.07
CA ASN A 213 2.50 3.33 25.53
C ASN A 213 1.58 3.81 24.39
N ASN A 214 2.11 4.56 23.43
CA ASN A 214 1.36 4.98 22.26
C ASN A 214 1.03 3.77 21.35
N THR A 215 1.94 2.84 21.19
CA THR A 215 1.70 1.59 20.45
C THR A 215 0.58 0.77 21.08
N LYS A 216 0.61 0.56 22.40
CA LYS A 216 -0.47 -0.14 23.12
C LYS A 216 -1.84 0.50 22.93
N LYS A 217 -1.91 1.82 22.72
CA LYS A 217 -3.17 2.54 22.43
C LYS A 217 -3.58 2.45 20.97
N ALA A 218 -2.64 2.27 20.06
CA ALA A 218 -2.91 2.24 18.63
C ALA A 218 -3.73 1.01 18.19
N TYR A 219 -3.60 -0.09 18.93
CA TYR A 219 -4.26 -1.35 18.60
C TYR A 219 -5.52 -1.54 19.45
N SER A 220 -6.68 -1.62 18.77
CA SER A 220 -7.99 -1.79 19.44
C SER A 220 -8.21 -3.20 20.00
N GLY A 221 -7.41 -4.14 19.55
CA GLY A 221 -7.55 -5.55 19.88
C GLY A 221 -8.76 -6.23 19.21
N LYS A 222 -9.40 -5.58 18.25
CA LYS A 222 -10.50 -6.15 17.46
C LYS A 222 -9.94 -6.68 16.14
N SER A 223 -9.99 -7.98 15.94
CA SER A 223 -9.71 -8.57 14.63
C SER A 223 -10.96 -8.54 13.78
N SER A 224 -10.83 -8.23 12.51
CA SER A 224 -11.92 -8.27 11.54
C SER A 224 -11.97 -9.64 10.88
N ASP A 225 -13.10 -10.36 11.02
CA ASP A 225 -13.31 -11.61 10.28
C ASP A 225 -13.25 -11.37 8.76
N LYS A 226 -13.75 -10.22 8.31
CA LYS A 226 -13.62 -9.79 6.91
C LYS A 226 -12.16 -9.75 6.42
N ALA A 227 -11.21 -9.35 7.24
CA ALA A 227 -9.80 -9.35 6.85
C ALA A 227 -9.27 -10.77 6.57
N TYR A 228 -9.74 -11.77 7.31
CA TYR A 228 -9.41 -13.17 7.03
C TYR A 228 -10.11 -13.69 5.76
N GLU A 229 -11.35 -13.28 5.51
CA GLU A 229 -12.06 -13.60 4.27
C GLU A 229 -11.32 -13.01 3.04
N GLU A 230 -10.89 -11.76 3.11
CA GLU A 230 -10.10 -11.12 2.05
C GLU A 230 -8.75 -11.83 1.83
N LEU A 231 -8.09 -12.28 2.89
CA LEU A 231 -6.88 -13.09 2.78
C LEU A 231 -7.17 -14.41 2.06
N GLU A 232 -8.23 -15.11 2.48
CA GLU A 232 -8.63 -16.38 1.88
C GLU A 232 -8.96 -16.23 0.39
N GLU A 233 -9.67 -15.17 0.01
CA GLU A 233 -9.97 -14.85 -1.39
C GLU A 233 -8.70 -14.57 -2.22
N MET A 234 -7.71 -13.89 -1.65
CA MET A 234 -6.43 -13.66 -2.34
C MET A 234 -5.62 -14.95 -2.50
N CYS A 235 -5.59 -15.82 -1.49
CA CYS A 235 -4.97 -17.15 -1.58
C CYS A 235 -5.62 -17.97 -2.70
N LYS A 236 -6.94 -18.02 -2.74
CA LYS A 236 -7.72 -18.72 -3.76
C LYS A 236 -7.46 -18.14 -5.15
N LEU A 237 -7.46 -16.82 -5.30
CA LEU A 237 -7.19 -16.15 -6.57
C LEU A 237 -5.81 -16.52 -7.12
N CYS A 238 -4.78 -16.55 -6.28
CA CYS A 238 -3.44 -16.96 -6.68
C CYS A 238 -3.39 -18.43 -7.08
N GLN A 239 -3.98 -19.32 -6.30
CA GLN A 239 -4.05 -20.74 -6.60
C GLN A 239 -4.74 -21.01 -7.95
N GLU A 240 -5.89 -20.38 -8.21
CA GLU A 240 -6.66 -20.53 -9.45
C GLU A 240 -5.90 -20.01 -10.69
N ASN A 241 -4.96 -19.08 -10.51
CA ASN A 241 -4.18 -18.50 -11.60
C ASN A 241 -2.74 -19.04 -11.68
N GLY A 242 -2.38 -20.03 -10.86
CA GLY A 242 -1.05 -20.61 -10.84
C GLY A 242 0.04 -19.63 -10.40
N VAL A 243 -0.31 -18.66 -9.57
CA VAL A 243 0.61 -17.66 -8.99
C VAL A 243 1.11 -18.19 -7.65
N ASP A 244 2.41 -18.28 -7.48
CA ASP A 244 3.05 -18.61 -6.22
C ASP A 244 2.75 -17.48 -5.20
N PHE A 245 2.10 -17.82 -4.08
CA PHE A 245 1.63 -16.84 -3.11
C PHE A 245 2.32 -17.00 -1.76
N MET A 246 2.89 -15.91 -1.30
CA MET A 246 3.57 -15.82 -0.02
C MET A 246 2.93 -14.72 0.82
N VAL A 247 2.64 -15.01 2.07
CA VAL A 247 2.14 -14.06 3.06
C VAL A 247 3.22 -13.78 4.09
N VAL A 248 3.46 -12.51 4.36
CA VAL A 248 4.59 -12.07 5.19
C VAL A 248 4.10 -11.08 6.25
N ASN A 249 4.39 -11.35 7.52
CA ASN A 249 4.31 -10.34 8.56
C ASN A 249 5.69 -9.68 8.69
N THR A 250 5.80 -8.42 8.27
CA THR A 250 7.07 -7.68 8.21
C THR A 250 7.60 -7.33 9.59
N PRO A 251 8.93 -7.16 9.75
CA PRO A 251 9.52 -6.78 11.03
C PRO A 251 9.00 -5.42 11.53
N LYS A 252 8.72 -5.35 12.81
CA LYS A 252 8.29 -4.14 13.52
C LYS A 252 9.06 -3.99 14.82
N ALA A 253 8.91 -2.85 15.47
CA ALA A 253 9.38 -2.72 16.85
C ALA A 253 8.75 -3.83 17.74
N PRO A 254 9.47 -4.37 18.74
CA PRO A 254 9.04 -5.54 19.50
C PRO A 254 7.88 -5.24 20.47
N TYR A 255 6.97 -4.40 20.08
CA TYR A 255 5.83 -3.95 20.87
C TYR A 255 4.54 -4.69 20.52
N ASP A 256 4.42 -5.24 19.31
CA ASP A 256 3.21 -5.92 18.87
C ASP A 256 2.90 -7.10 19.80
N ILE A 257 3.87 -7.97 20.04
CA ILE A 257 3.71 -9.12 20.98
C ILE A 257 3.41 -8.61 22.38
N ALA A 258 4.10 -7.57 22.85
CA ALA A 258 3.88 -6.99 24.17
C ALA A 258 2.52 -6.31 24.31
N ALA A 259 2.01 -5.71 23.23
CA ALA A 259 0.71 -5.03 23.22
C ALA A 259 -0.47 -5.99 23.20
N TYR A 260 -0.34 -7.10 22.46
CA TYR A 260 -1.40 -8.11 22.29
C TYR A 260 -1.35 -9.23 23.32
N GLY A 261 -0.18 -9.48 23.91
CA GLY A 261 0.13 -10.69 24.67
C GLY A 261 0.47 -11.86 23.73
N ALA A 262 1.40 -12.69 24.17
CA ALA A 262 1.95 -13.79 23.35
C ALA A 262 0.86 -14.77 22.90
N GLU A 263 -0.05 -15.16 23.77
CA GLU A 263 -1.12 -16.12 23.46
C GLU A 263 -1.99 -15.64 22.30
N LYS A 264 -2.47 -14.40 22.36
CA LYS A 264 -3.30 -13.81 21.29
C LYS A 264 -2.52 -13.65 20.00
N TYR A 265 -1.26 -13.20 20.10
CA TYR A 265 -0.39 -13.05 18.94
C TYR A 265 -0.18 -14.38 18.20
N PHE A 266 0.14 -15.45 18.93
CA PHE A 266 0.31 -16.78 18.34
C PHE A 266 -0.99 -17.35 17.77
N ALA A 267 -2.13 -17.14 18.43
CA ALA A 267 -3.44 -17.57 17.91
C ALA A 267 -3.78 -16.90 16.57
N ILE A 268 -3.47 -15.60 16.42
CA ILE A 268 -3.63 -14.87 15.17
C ILE A 268 -2.73 -15.47 14.08
N ASN A 269 -1.45 -15.66 14.36
CA ASN A 269 -0.49 -16.23 13.43
C ASN A 269 -0.88 -17.65 13.00
N GLN A 270 -1.37 -18.46 13.92
CA GLN A 270 -1.87 -19.81 13.61
C GLN A 270 -3.08 -19.77 12.68
N LYS A 271 -4.02 -18.84 12.87
CA LYS A 271 -5.17 -18.66 11.98
C LYS A 271 -4.72 -18.25 10.58
N ILE A 272 -3.80 -17.29 10.46
CA ILE A 272 -3.23 -16.86 9.17
C ILE A 272 -2.53 -18.04 8.47
N SER A 273 -1.64 -18.73 9.17
CA SER A 273 -0.91 -19.89 8.65
C SER A 273 -1.86 -21.00 8.20
N GLY A 274 -2.94 -21.25 8.95
CA GLY A 274 -3.96 -22.23 8.56
C GLY A 274 -4.67 -21.87 7.25
N ILE A 275 -5.02 -20.61 7.07
CA ILE A 275 -5.61 -20.13 5.79
C ILE A 275 -4.60 -20.30 4.65
N CYS A 276 -3.37 -19.85 4.81
CA CYS A 276 -2.33 -19.97 3.80
C CYS A 276 -2.12 -21.43 3.39
N SER A 277 -1.94 -22.32 4.37
CA SER A 277 -1.70 -23.76 4.12
C SER A 277 -2.84 -24.44 3.36
N LYS A 278 -4.09 -24.03 3.61
CA LYS A 278 -5.27 -24.57 2.90
C LYS A 278 -5.19 -24.36 1.38
N TYR A 279 -4.52 -23.31 0.92
CA TYR A 279 -4.39 -22.94 -0.49
C TYR A 279 -2.97 -23.12 -1.05
N GLY A 280 -2.06 -23.75 -0.27
CA GLY A 280 -0.69 -23.96 -0.68
C GLY A 280 0.16 -22.68 -0.71
N ALA A 281 -0.23 -21.66 0.04
CA ALA A 281 0.55 -20.43 0.21
C ALA A 281 1.50 -20.55 1.40
N ASP A 282 2.67 -19.92 1.29
CA ASP A 282 3.63 -19.85 2.40
C ASP A 282 3.28 -18.70 3.36
N TYR A 283 3.58 -18.88 4.65
CA TYR A 283 3.46 -17.82 5.66
C TYR A 283 4.75 -17.66 6.46
N TYR A 284 5.26 -16.44 6.51
CA TYR A 284 6.46 -16.07 7.27
C TYR A 284 6.18 -14.89 8.21
N ASP A 285 6.41 -15.08 9.51
CA ASP A 285 6.39 -13.99 10.49
C ASP A 285 7.83 -13.58 10.87
N PHE A 286 8.27 -12.46 10.34
CA PHE A 286 9.62 -11.95 10.59
C PHE A 286 9.80 -11.31 11.97
N ASN A 287 8.74 -11.18 12.77
CA ASN A 287 8.83 -10.80 14.18
C ASN A 287 9.18 -11.99 15.08
N LEU A 288 9.11 -13.22 14.55
CA LEU A 288 9.42 -14.48 15.25
C LEU A 288 10.70 -15.15 14.70
N VAL A 289 11.40 -14.51 13.78
CA VAL A 289 12.64 -15.05 13.22
C VAL A 289 13.73 -15.06 14.30
N LYS A 290 14.63 -16.06 14.22
CA LYS A 290 15.75 -16.17 15.14
C LYS A 290 16.63 -14.92 15.10
N PRO A 291 17.01 -14.33 16.25
CA PRO A 291 17.81 -13.11 16.32
C PRO A 291 19.14 -13.18 15.56
N GLU A 292 19.71 -14.38 15.41
CA GLU A 292 20.95 -14.62 14.67
C GLU A 292 20.79 -14.41 13.16
N LEU A 293 19.57 -14.56 12.64
CA LEU A 293 19.23 -14.32 11.24
C LEU A 293 18.84 -12.87 10.99
N PHE A 294 18.02 -12.32 11.88
CA PHE A 294 17.57 -10.95 11.81
C PHE A 294 17.13 -10.46 13.19
N SER A 295 17.71 -9.35 13.64
CA SER A 295 17.31 -8.66 14.86
C SER A 295 16.94 -7.23 14.53
N ILE A 296 15.69 -6.86 14.83
CA ILE A 296 15.23 -5.49 14.66
C ILE A 296 15.87 -4.57 15.70
N CYS A 297 16.31 -3.39 15.27
CA CYS A 297 16.91 -2.37 16.14
C CYS A 297 16.38 -0.97 15.77
N PRO A 298 16.56 0.04 16.64
CA PRO A 298 16.09 1.41 16.37
C PRO A 298 16.59 1.98 15.04
N GLU A 299 17.82 1.66 14.66
CA GLU A 299 18.46 2.14 13.44
C GLU A 299 17.79 1.65 12.16
N TYR A 300 16.96 0.60 12.24
CA TYR A 300 16.22 0.02 11.12
C TYR A 300 14.80 0.56 11.00
N LEU A 301 14.33 1.35 11.94
CA LEU A 301 12.95 1.82 12.01
C LEU A 301 12.84 3.34 11.81
N SER A 302 11.84 3.76 11.07
CA SER A 302 11.40 5.16 10.97
C SER A 302 10.35 5.52 12.02
N ASN A 303 9.60 4.54 12.47
CA ASN A 303 8.66 4.57 13.60
C ASN A 303 8.45 3.14 14.11
N PHE A 304 7.53 2.93 15.06
CA PHE A 304 7.32 1.61 15.66
C PHE A 304 6.80 0.52 14.70
N GLU A 305 6.28 0.91 13.54
CA GLU A 305 5.65 -0.03 12.58
C GLU A 305 6.41 -0.16 11.26
N HIS A 306 7.25 0.82 10.90
CA HIS A 306 7.82 0.89 9.56
C HIS A 306 9.34 0.87 9.58
N LEU A 307 9.92 0.07 8.71
CA LEU A 307 11.33 0.13 8.41
C LEU A 307 11.69 1.49 7.77
N ASN A 308 12.86 2.00 8.10
CA ASN A 308 13.48 3.09 7.35
C ASN A 308 14.27 2.53 6.16
N LYS A 309 14.99 3.40 5.45
CA LYS A 309 15.81 2.98 4.30
C LYS A 309 16.78 1.87 4.66
N THR A 310 17.54 2.03 5.74
CA THR A 310 18.53 1.05 6.19
C THR A 310 17.91 -0.29 6.54
N GLY A 311 16.81 -0.27 7.31
CA GLY A 311 16.08 -1.48 7.69
C GLY A 311 15.50 -2.21 6.48
N SER A 312 14.93 -1.48 5.53
CA SER A 312 14.43 -2.04 4.27
C SER A 312 15.54 -2.71 3.44
N GLU A 313 16.71 -2.09 3.37
CA GLU A 313 17.85 -2.65 2.63
C GLU A 313 18.39 -3.93 3.29
N VAL A 314 18.51 -3.94 4.62
CA VAL A 314 18.93 -5.14 5.39
C VAL A 314 17.88 -6.25 5.23
N PHE A 315 16.59 -5.91 5.38
CA PHE A 315 15.51 -6.87 5.22
C PHE A 315 15.46 -7.44 3.80
N ALA A 316 15.62 -6.63 2.75
CA ALA A 316 15.61 -7.10 1.38
C ALA A 316 16.72 -8.12 1.10
N ARG A 317 17.92 -7.93 1.70
CA ARG A 317 19.04 -8.89 1.61
C ARG A 317 18.76 -10.21 2.34
N LEU A 318 17.98 -10.18 3.42
CA LEU A 318 17.52 -11.40 4.07
C LEU A 318 16.44 -12.08 3.23
N PHE A 319 15.42 -11.31 2.84
CA PHE A 319 14.22 -11.81 2.18
C PHE A 319 14.51 -12.49 0.84
N ARG A 320 15.50 -11.98 0.07
CA ARG A 320 15.89 -12.58 -1.22
C ARG A 320 16.30 -14.06 -1.13
N ASN A 321 16.66 -14.55 0.06
CA ASN A 321 17.03 -15.96 0.25
C ASN A 321 15.81 -16.90 0.29
N LEU A 322 14.60 -16.38 0.23
CA LEU A 322 13.34 -17.14 0.12
C LEU A 322 12.92 -17.36 -1.35
N TYR A 323 13.71 -16.90 -2.33
CA TYR A 323 13.45 -17.08 -3.76
C TYR A 323 14.02 -18.36 -4.34
#